data_9089d7ca3ec2004053b5b6ac8bc63b07
#
_entry.id   9089d7ca3ec2004053b5b6ac8bc63b07
#
_cell.length_a   1.000
_cell.length_b   1.000
_cell.length_c   1.000
_cell.angle_alpha   90.00
_cell.angle_beta   90.00
_cell.angle_gamma   90.00
#
_symmetry.space_group_name_H-M   'P 1'
#
loop_
_entity.id
_entity.type
_entity.pdbx_description
1 polymer ?
#
loop_
_entity_poly.entity_id
_entity_poly.type
_entity_poly.pdbx_seq_one_letter_code
_entity_poly.pdbx_strand_id
1 'polypeptide(L)'
;MLDMNGKVAIVTGAGSVGPGWGNGKATATLLARQGAAVFLVDINPAAAAETLALIAAEGGTAATHQADMLDAAQVEALVAACLARFGRIDVLVNNVGGSAPGDAVSMPEAVWDRQLDFNLKTVFLGCKYVLPVMERQGKGAVVNISSVAGLRNDGHGGRTHVGYSASKAAVIQFSRSTAGAFVAKGIRVNTVVPGLMHTPLVESRLAKTVAGGDAAALIASRNARCPVGHMGTGWDVANAVLFLASDEAGYITGTEIVVDGGLILASP
;
A
#
# COMPACT_ATOMS: atom_id res chain seq x y z
N MET A 1 7.58 5.31 -21.78
CA MET A 1 6.37 4.55 -21.38
C MET A 1 6.77 3.74 -20.17
N LEU A 2 5.95 3.73 -19.12
CA LEU A 2 6.28 3.02 -17.87
C LEU A 2 6.19 1.50 -18.10
N ASP A 3 7.24 0.93 -18.65
CA ASP A 3 7.31 -0.48 -19.08
C ASP A 3 7.74 -1.39 -17.91
N MET A 4 6.96 -2.44 -17.68
CA MET A 4 7.20 -3.42 -16.65
C MET A 4 7.46 -4.84 -17.21
N ASN A 5 7.65 -4.95 -18.53
CA ASN A 5 7.91 -6.24 -19.17
C ASN A 5 9.16 -6.94 -18.56
N GLY A 6 9.02 -8.23 -18.31
CA GLY A 6 10.07 -9.06 -17.71
C GLY A 6 10.31 -8.81 -16.22
N LYS A 7 9.55 -7.93 -15.56
CA LYS A 7 9.63 -7.70 -14.10
C LYS A 7 8.60 -8.57 -13.36
N VAL A 8 8.96 -8.93 -12.14
CA VAL A 8 8.09 -9.64 -11.19
C VAL A 8 7.79 -8.72 -10.01
N ALA A 9 6.52 -8.50 -9.74
CA ALA A 9 6.06 -7.63 -8.66
C ALA A 9 5.28 -8.42 -7.61
N ILE A 10 5.68 -8.32 -6.33
CA ILE A 10 4.86 -8.73 -5.20
C ILE A 10 4.00 -7.54 -4.77
N VAL A 11 2.68 -7.74 -4.68
CA VAL A 11 1.74 -6.75 -4.14
C VAL A 11 1.02 -7.36 -2.95
N THR A 12 1.20 -6.78 -1.76
CA THR A 12 0.53 -7.22 -0.53
C THR A 12 -0.80 -6.49 -0.33
N GLY A 13 -1.82 -7.21 0.17
CA GLY A 13 -3.20 -6.68 0.21
C GLY A 13 -3.72 -6.44 -1.21
N ALA A 14 -3.48 -7.41 -2.10
CA ALA A 14 -3.79 -7.31 -3.53
C ALA A 14 -5.27 -7.53 -3.88
N GLY A 15 -6.08 -7.94 -2.91
CA GLY A 15 -7.53 -8.04 -3.03
C GLY A 15 -8.25 -6.72 -2.72
N SER A 16 -9.55 -6.82 -2.52
CA SER A 16 -10.40 -5.71 -2.06
C SER A 16 -11.35 -6.18 -0.97
N VAL A 17 -11.65 -5.32 0.00
CA VAL A 17 -12.59 -5.63 1.10
C VAL A 17 -14.07 -5.61 0.69
N GLY A 18 -14.35 -5.36 -0.58
CA GLY A 18 -15.69 -5.30 -1.16
C GLY A 18 -15.62 -5.00 -2.65
N PRO A 19 -16.79 -4.91 -3.33
CA PRO A 19 -16.86 -4.60 -4.75
C PRO A 19 -16.15 -3.28 -5.10
N GLY A 20 -15.36 -3.26 -6.19
CA GLY A 20 -14.66 -2.08 -6.65
C GLY A 20 -13.12 -2.17 -6.52
N TRP A 21 -12.46 -1.02 -6.47
CA TRP A 21 -11.00 -0.90 -6.59
C TRP A 21 -10.36 -0.40 -5.29
N GLY A 22 -9.81 -1.32 -4.50
CA GLY A 22 -8.85 -0.97 -3.44
C GLY A 22 -7.47 -0.60 -4.04
N ASN A 23 -6.64 0.09 -3.27
CA ASN A 23 -5.30 0.51 -3.73
C ASN A 23 -4.46 -0.69 -4.21
N GLY A 24 -4.44 -1.80 -3.46
CA GLY A 24 -3.66 -2.99 -3.81
C GLY A 24 -4.18 -3.67 -5.08
N LYS A 25 -5.51 -3.83 -5.22
CA LYS A 25 -6.14 -4.41 -6.42
C LYS A 25 -5.84 -3.56 -7.66
N ALA A 26 -6.01 -2.24 -7.58
CA ALA A 26 -5.71 -1.32 -8.69
C ALA A 26 -4.21 -1.35 -9.05
N THR A 27 -3.33 -1.33 -8.05
CA THR A 27 -1.87 -1.42 -8.25
C THR A 27 -1.47 -2.71 -8.95
N ALA A 28 -1.95 -3.85 -8.47
CA ALA A 28 -1.64 -5.16 -9.05
C ALA A 28 -2.11 -5.25 -10.51
N THR A 29 -3.34 -4.80 -10.78
CA THR A 29 -3.90 -4.80 -12.14
C THR A 29 -3.13 -3.85 -13.06
N LEU A 30 -2.75 -2.65 -12.59
CA LEU A 30 -2.01 -1.70 -13.42
C LEU A 30 -0.60 -2.20 -13.74
N LEU A 31 0.11 -2.78 -12.77
CA LEU A 31 1.43 -3.39 -13.01
C LEU A 31 1.35 -4.51 -14.04
N ALA A 32 0.32 -5.37 -13.97
CA ALA A 32 0.09 -6.42 -14.96
C ALA A 32 -0.21 -5.87 -16.36
N ARG A 33 -1.03 -4.81 -16.47
CA ARG A 33 -1.30 -4.12 -17.75
C ARG A 33 -0.06 -3.53 -18.40
N GLN A 34 0.96 -3.19 -17.59
CA GLN A 34 2.25 -2.69 -18.06
C GLN A 34 3.29 -3.81 -18.29
N GLY A 35 2.87 -5.09 -18.23
CA GLY A 35 3.68 -6.24 -18.60
C GLY A 35 4.38 -6.96 -17.45
N ALA A 36 4.17 -6.55 -16.18
CA ALA A 36 4.71 -7.27 -15.03
C ALA A 36 4.01 -8.61 -14.82
N ALA A 37 4.76 -9.65 -14.41
CA ALA A 37 4.18 -10.80 -13.73
C ALA A 37 3.92 -10.42 -12.26
N VAL A 38 2.68 -10.59 -11.79
CA VAL A 38 2.28 -10.09 -10.46
C VAL A 38 1.98 -11.24 -9.51
N PHE A 39 2.64 -11.25 -8.35
CA PHE A 39 2.39 -12.16 -7.25
C PHE A 39 1.46 -11.48 -6.25
N LEU A 40 0.20 -11.90 -6.26
CA LEU A 40 -0.91 -11.32 -5.50
C LEU A 40 -0.96 -11.94 -4.11
N VAL A 41 -0.62 -11.18 -3.08
CA VAL A 41 -0.63 -11.64 -1.69
C VAL A 41 -1.80 -11.01 -0.95
N ASP A 42 -2.65 -11.83 -0.35
CA ASP A 42 -3.75 -11.37 0.50
C ASP A 42 -4.04 -12.40 1.60
N ILE A 43 -4.53 -11.96 2.75
CA ILE A 43 -5.02 -12.85 3.81
C ILE A 43 -6.34 -13.51 3.41
N ASN A 44 -7.13 -12.84 2.54
CA ASN A 44 -8.37 -13.35 1.98
C ASN A 44 -8.12 -13.91 0.56
N PRO A 45 -8.05 -15.25 0.40
CA PRO A 45 -7.77 -15.86 -0.88
C PRO A 45 -8.85 -15.59 -1.94
N ALA A 46 -10.12 -15.42 -1.55
CA ALA A 46 -11.19 -15.11 -2.48
C ALA A 46 -11.00 -13.70 -3.10
N ALA A 47 -10.62 -12.71 -2.29
CA ALA A 47 -10.34 -11.35 -2.78
C ALA A 47 -9.13 -11.32 -3.73
N ALA A 48 -8.08 -12.10 -3.45
CA ALA A 48 -6.94 -12.24 -4.36
C ALA A 48 -7.34 -12.95 -5.67
N ALA A 49 -8.20 -13.96 -5.61
CA ALA A 49 -8.69 -14.69 -6.78
C ALA A 49 -9.51 -13.79 -7.73
N GLU A 50 -10.31 -12.85 -7.22
CA GLU A 50 -10.99 -11.85 -8.06
C GLU A 50 -10.00 -10.99 -8.85
N THR A 51 -8.92 -10.54 -8.20
CA THR A 51 -7.88 -9.74 -8.86
C THR A 51 -7.14 -10.58 -9.90
N LEU A 52 -6.84 -11.84 -9.58
CA LEU A 52 -6.24 -12.80 -10.54
C LEU A 52 -7.12 -12.96 -11.78
N ALA A 53 -8.42 -13.18 -11.58
CA ALA A 53 -9.36 -13.38 -12.69
C ALA A 53 -9.43 -12.15 -13.63
N LEU A 54 -9.42 -10.94 -13.06
CA LEU A 54 -9.38 -9.70 -13.84
C LEU A 54 -8.10 -9.58 -14.66
N ILE A 55 -6.93 -9.83 -14.04
CA ILE A 55 -5.64 -9.78 -14.75
C ILE A 55 -5.59 -10.83 -15.86
N ALA A 56 -6.06 -12.04 -15.60
CA ALA A 56 -6.09 -13.12 -16.58
C ALA A 56 -7.04 -12.81 -17.75
N ALA A 57 -8.20 -12.21 -17.49
CA ALA A 57 -9.15 -11.80 -18.52
C ALA A 57 -8.56 -10.72 -19.45
N GLU A 58 -7.62 -9.91 -18.98
CA GLU A 58 -6.89 -8.92 -19.78
C GLU A 58 -5.60 -9.49 -20.43
N GLY A 59 -5.34 -10.80 -20.30
CA GLY A 59 -4.15 -11.46 -20.86
C GLY A 59 -2.86 -11.26 -20.05
N GLY A 60 -2.95 -10.68 -18.84
CA GLY A 60 -1.82 -10.46 -17.96
C GLY A 60 -1.39 -11.74 -17.24
N THR A 61 -0.19 -11.71 -16.65
CA THR A 61 0.39 -12.83 -15.90
C THR A 61 0.33 -12.55 -14.40
N ALA A 62 -0.32 -13.42 -13.63
CA ALA A 62 -0.35 -13.32 -12.17
C ALA A 62 -0.45 -14.69 -11.50
N ALA A 63 -0.15 -14.73 -10.20
CA ALA A 63 -0.41 -15.87 -9.32
C ALA A 63 -0.80 -15.35 -7.94
N THR A 64 -1.60 -16.12 -7.19
CA THR A 64 -2.03 -15.75 -5.83
C THR A 64 -1.26 -16.53 -4.77
N HIS A 65 -1.09 -15.92 -3.60
CA HIS A 65 -0.58 -16.58 -2.41
C HIS A 65 -1.31 -16.04 -1.18
N GLN A 66 -1.85 -16.94 -0.36
CA GLN A 66 -2.46 -16.54 0.91
C GLN A 66 -1.38 -16.40 1.97
N ALA A 67 -1.30 -15.24 2.61
CA ALA A 67 -0.42 -15.03 3.75
C ALA A 67 -0.94 -13.94 4.69
N ASP A 68 -0.75 -14.14 5.99
CA ASP A 68 -0.79 -13.07 6.98
C ASP A 68 0.58 -12.37 7.01
N MET A 69 0.60 -11.10 6.62
CA MET A 69 1.83 -10.30 6.61
C MET A 69 2.37 -9.99 8.01
N LEU A 70 1.68 -10.38 9.09
CA LEU A 70 2.16 -10.31 10.47
C LEU A 70 2.94 -11.57 10.91
N ASP A 71 2.80 -12.66 10.16
CA ASP A 71 3.47 -13.93 10.43
C ASP A 71 4.78 -14.03 9.62
N ALA A 72 5.90 -13.97 10.31
CA ALA A 72 7.22 -13.99 9.69
C ALA A 72 7.48 -15.25 8.86
N ALA A 73 6.99 -16.42 9.30
CA ALA A 73 7.17 -17.68 8.57
C ALA A 73 6.34 -17.70 7.27
N GLN A 74 5.12 -17.16 7.30
CA GLN A 74 4.30 -17.03 6.10
C GLN A 74 4.89 -16.01 5.12
N VAL A 75 5.48 -14.90 5.60
CA VAL A 75 6.18 -13.93 4.74
C VAL A 75 7.44 -14.55 4.11
N GLU A 76 8.18 -15.35 4.84
CA GLU A 76 9.32 -16.10 4.28
C GLU A 76 8.86 -17.10 3.21
N ALA A 77 7.81 -17.85 3.50
CA ALA A 77 7.23 -18.84 2.57
C ALA A 77 6.69 -18.18 1.29
N LEU A 78 6.02 -17.02 1.37
CA LEU A 78 5.54 -16.31 0.18
C LEU A 78 6.68 -15.85 -0.74
N VAL A 79 7.83 -15.43 -0.18
CA VAL A 79 9.00 -15.04 -0.97
C VAL A 79 9.58 -16.27 -1.69
N ALA A 80 9.70 -17.39 -0.99
CA ALA A 80 10.14 -18.66 -1.60
C ALA A 80 9.18 -19.11 -2.72
N ALA A 81 7.86 -19.01 -2.49
CA ALA A 81 6.84 -19.37 -3.48
C ALA A 81 6.89 -18.44 -4.72
N CYS A 82 7.10 -17.13 -4.53
CA CYS A 82 7.27 -16.20 -5.64
C CYS A 82 8.50 -16.54 -6.48
N LEU A 83 9.63 -16.83 -5.83
CA LEU A 83 10.86 -17.28 -6.51
C LEU A 83 10.68 -18.59 -7.25
N ALA A 84 10.02 -19.58 -6.65
CA ALA A 84 9.72 -20.86 -7.30
C ALA A 84 8.84 -20.67 -8.55
N ARG A 85 7.90 -19.71 -8.52
CA ARG A 85 6.95 -19.46 -9.61
C ARG A 85 7.53 -18.62 -10.75
N PHE A 86 8.32 -17.58 -10.42
CA PHE A 86 8.74 -16.57 -11.38
C PHE A 86 10.26 -16.37 -11.46
N GLY A 87 11.04 -16.97 -10.58
CA GLY A 87 12.51 -16.96 -10.60
C GLY A 87 13.17 -15.68 -10.09
N ARG A 88 12.43 -14.61 -9.90
CA ARG A 88 12.93 -13.28 -9.49
C ARG A 88 11.91 -12.45 -8.74
N ILE A 89 12.35 -11.35 -8.11
CA ILE A 89 11.49 -10.33 -7.51
C ILE A 89 12.10 -8.96 -7.79
N ASP A 90 11.45 -8.15 -8.62
CA ASP A 90 11.95 -6.83 -9.03
C ASP A 90 11.27 -5.69 -8.26
N VAL A 91 10.02 -5.92 -7.87
CA VAL A 91 9.20 -4.91 -7.19
C VAL A 91 8.53 -5.53 -5.96
N LEU A 92 8.57 -4.80 -4.84
CA LEU A 92 7.75 -5.08 -3.67
C LEU A 92 6.84 -3.87 -3.40
N VAL A 93 5.53 -4.10 -3.35
CA VAL A 93 4.55 -3.11 -2.92
C VAL A 93 3.97 -3.53 -1.58
N ASN A 94 4.37 -2.84 -0.50
CA ASN A 94 3.81 -3.03 0.83
C ASN A 94 2.57 -2.14 0.99
N ASN A 95 1.38 -2.72 0.76
CA ASN A 95 0.13 -1.99 0.77
C ASN A 95 -0.80 -2.37 1.94
N VAL A 96 -0.52 -3.44 2.68
CA VAL A 96 -1.32 -3.83 3.85
C VAL A 96 -1.33 -2.71 4.89
N GLY A 97 -2.52 -2.39 5.42
CA GLY A 97 -2.67 -1.40 6.48
C GLY A 97 -4.14 -1.03 6.74
N GLY A 98 -4.35 -0.32 7.83
CA GLY A 98 -5.67 0.15 8.23
C GLY A 98 -5.62 0.98 9.49
N SER A 99 -6.68 1.77 9.73
CA SER A 99 -6.77 2.70 10.85
C SER A 99 -7.77 2.24 11.91
N ALA A 100 -7.49 2.59 13.17
CA ALA A 100 -8.44 2.56 14.27
C ALA A 100 -8.50 3.94 14.93
N PRO A 101 -9.70 4.41 15.32
CA PRO A 101 -9.85 5.68 16.02
C PRO A 101 -9.33 5.59 17.46
N GLY A 102 -8.93 6.72 18.01
CA GLY A 102 -8.51 6.91 19.40
C GLY A 102 -7.44 7.97 19.54
N ASP A 103 -7.47 8.69 20.65
CA ASP A 103 -6.44 9.63 21.07
C ASP A 103 -5.46 8.97 22.06
N ALA A 104 -4.47 9.73 22.55
CA ALA A 104 -3.43 9.22 23.45
C ALA A 104 -3.95 8.77 24.82
N VAL A 105 -5.17 9.15 25.21
CA VAL A 105 -5.77 8.78 26.49
C VAL A 105 -6.81 7.66 26.33
N SER A 106 -7.63 7.76 25.28
CA SER A 106 -8.77 6.85 25.07
C SER A 106 -8.42 5.57 24.31
N MET A 107 -7.26 5.53 23.59
CA MET A 107 -6.87 4.35 22.82
C MET A 107 -6.38 3.23 23.74
N PRO A 108 -7.01 2.02 23.73
CA PRO A 108 -6.47 0.87 24.45
C PRO A 108 -5.08 0.48 23.92
N GLU A 109 -4.18 0.07 24.83
CA GLU A 109 -2.80 -0.34 24.48
C GLU A 109 -2.79 -1.44 23.40
N ALA A 110 -3.64 -2.46 23.52
CA ALA A 110 -3.75 -3.51 22.52
C ALA A 110 -4.16 -3.01 21.11
N VAL A 111 -4.93 -1.90 21.03
CA VAL A 111 -5.27 -1.26 19.75
C VAL A 111 -4.07 -0.48 19.21
N TRP A 112 -3.34 0.21 20.08
CA TRP A 112 -2.09 0.88 19.73
C TRP A 112 -1.07 -0.12 19.15
N ASP A 113 -0.79 -1.20 19.85
CA ASP A 113 0.16 -2.24 19.42
C ASP A 113 -0.26 -2.82 18.06
N ARG A 114 -1.56 -3.14 17.91
CA ARG A 114 -2.09 -3.62 16.63
C ARG A 114 -1.93 -2.61 15.49
N GLN A 115 -2.01 -1.30 15.75
CA GLN A 115 -1.78 -0.28 14.70
C GLN A 115 -0.32 -0.26 14.25
N LEU A 116 0.64 -0.40 15.17
CA LEU A 116 2.07 -0.51 14.84
C LEU A 116 2.34 -1.82 14.07
N ASP A 117 1.83 -2.92 14.56
CA ASP A 117 2.00 -4.22 13.91
C ASP A 117 1.41 -4.20 12.50
N PHE A 118 0.15 -3.80 12.35
CA PHE A 118 -0.57 -3.89 11.09
C PHE A 118 -0.06 -2.92 10.01
N ASN A 119 0.46 -1.75 10.38
CA ASN A 119 0.92 -0.74 9.43
C ASN A 119 2.44 -0.69 9.24
N LEU A 120 3.24 -1.02 10.27
CA LEU A 120 4.70 -0.90 10.22
C LEU A 120 5.40 -2.26 10.17
N LYS A 121 5.03 -3.21 11.04
CA LYS A 121 5.67 -4.53 11.07
C LYS A 121 5.44 -5.31 9.77
N THR A 122 4.28 -5.18 9.13
CA THR A 122 4.02 -5.78 7.80
C THR A 122 4.99 -5.27 6.74
N VAL A 123 5.31 -3.96 6.74
CA VAL A 123 6.31 -3.34 5.87
C VAL A 123 7.71 -3.86 6.18
N PHE A 124 8.06 -3.92 7.48
CA PHE A 124 9.35 -4.45 7.93
C PHE A 124 9.54 -5.89 7.47
N LEU A 125 8.57 -6.78 7.71
CA LEU A 125 8.67 -8.19 7.33
C LEU A 125 8.76 -8.37 5.81
N GLY A 126 7.96 -7.64 5.02
CA GLY A 126 8.07 -7.63 3.56
C GLY A 126 9.47 -7.26 3.11
N CYS A 127 10.02 -6.16 3.62
CA CYS A 127 11.39 -5.73 3.32
C CYS A 127 12.44 -6.74 3.80
N LYS A 128 12.31 -7.28 5.02
CA LYS A 128 13.26 -8.23 5.62
C LYS A 128 13.51 -9.45 4.73
N TYR A 129 12.47 -10.01 4.13
CA TYR A 129 12.59 -11.23 3.33
C TYR A 129 12.81 -10.96 1.83
N VAL A 130 12.35 -9.83 1.29
CA VAL A 130 12.51 -9.50 -0.13
C VAL A 130 13.87 -8.84 -0.43
N LEU A 131 14.33 -7.91 0.42
CA LEU A 131 15.57 -7.17 0.15
C LEU A 131 16.80 -8.07 -0.07
N PRO A 132 17.01 -9.20 0.65
CA PRO A 132 18.12 -10.09 0.36
C PRO A 132 18.05 -10.74 -1.03
N VAL A 133 16.84 -10.92 -1.59
CA VAL A 133 16.66 -11.41 -2.97
C VAL A 133 17.09 -10.32 -3.96
N MET A 134 16.59 -9.10 -3.79
CA MET A 134 16.94 -7.96 -4.65
C MET A 134 18.44 -7.64 -4.58
N GLU A 135 19.07 -7.77 -3.41
CA GLU A 135 20.51 -7.58 -3.23
C GLU A 135 21.32 -8.59 -4.07
N ARG A 136 20.94 -9.86 -4.05
CA ARG A 136 21.58 -10.88 -4.92
C ARG A 136 21.35 -10.62 -6.40
N GLN A 137 20.25 -9.99 -6.78
CA GLN A 137 19.95 -9.58 -8.16
C GLN A 137 20.69 -8.31 -8.57
N GLY A 138 21.21 -7.51 -7.61
CA GLY A 138 21.83 -6.20 -7.85
C GLY A 138 20.86 -5.12 -8.28
N LYS A 139 19.54 -5.35 -8.20
CA LYS A 139 18.51 -4.40 -8.63
C LYS A 139 17.17 -4.71 -7.91
N GLY A 140 16.42 -3.64 -7.56
CA GLY A 140 15.07 -3.76 -7.02
C GLY A 140 14.40 -2.42 -6.77
N ALA A 141 13.08 -2.44 -6.64
CA ALA A 141 12.28 -1.28 -6.26
C ALA A 141 11.26 -1.67 -5.18
N VAL A 142 11.29 -0.98 -4.06
CA VAL A 142 10.29 -1.13 -2.98
C VAL A 142 9.44 0.13 -2.92
N VAL A 143 8.12 -0.06 -2.91
CA VAL A 143 7.16 1.03 -2.73
C VAL A 143 6.28 0.73 -1.51
N ASN A 144 6.42 1.55 -0.48
CA ASN A 144 5.65 1.42 0.75
C ASN A 144 4.46 2.38 0.75
N ILE A 145 3.28 1.92 1.12
CA ILE A 145 2.08 2.76 1.20
C ILE A 145 1.95 3.32 2.62
N SER A 146 2.17 4.63 2.73
CA SER A 146 1.91 5.39 3.96
C SER A 146 0.52 6.05 3.94
N SER A 147 0.40 7.27 4.41
CA SER A 147 -0.81 8.10 4.42
C SER A 147 -0.45 9.55 4.74
N VAL A 148 -1.26 10.51 4.30
CA VAL A 148 -1.18 11.91 4.76
C VAL A 148 -1.32 12.04 6.28
N ALA A 149 -1.95 11.08 6.96
CA ALA A 149 -1.99 10.99 8.42
C ALA A 149 -0.60 10.84 9.07
N GLY A 150 0.41 10.39 8.32
CA GLY A 150 1.80 10.36 8.77
C GLY A 150 2.55 11.68 8.57
N LEU A 151 1.98 12.65 7.84
CA LEU A 151 2.58 13.95 7.55
C LEU A 151 1.92 15.10 8.30
N ARG A 152 0.62 14.96 8.59
CA ARG A 152 -0.17 15.99 9.26
C ARG A 152 -1.20 15.38 10.19
N ASN A 153 -1.73 16.17 11.10
CA ASN A 153 -2.91 15.80 11.86
C ASN A 153 -4.12 15.76 10.92
N ASP A 154 -4.74 14.58 10.77
CA ASP A 154 -5.96 14.39 9.97
C ASP A 154 -7.24 14.36 10.82
N GLY A 155 -7.11 14.67 12.12
CA GLY A 155 -8.22 14.72 13.07
C GLY A 155 -9.25 15.79 12.69
N HIS A 156 -10.48 15.36 12.36
CA HIS A 156 -11.61 16.23 12.08
C HIS A 156 -12.73 15.93 13.08
N GLY A 157 -13.35 16.99 13.63
CA GLY A 157 -14.46 16.85 14.55
C GLY A 157 -14.10 16.13 15.86
N GLY A 158 -12.87 16.32 16.38
CA GLY A 158 -12.40 15.69 17.62
C GLY A 158 -12.04 14.21 17.50
N ARG A 159 -12.09 13.64 16.31
CA ARG A 159 -11.66 12.24 16.07
C ARG A 159 -10.20 12.23 15.64
N THR A 160 -9.39 11.47 16.37
CA THR A 160 -7.97 11.26 16.08
C THR A 160 -7.71 9.78 15.83
N HIS A 161 -6.59 9.49 15.19
CA HIS A 161 -6.12 8.13 14.88
C HIS A 161 -4.64 8.02 15.26
N VAL A 162 -4.33 8.31 16.53
CA VAL A 162 -2.95 8.52 17.00
C VAL A 162 -2.02 7.35 16.66
N GLY A 163 -2.46 6.10 16.86
CA GLY A 163 -1.66 4.92 16.54
C GLY A 163 -1.44 4.74 15.03
N TYR A 164 -2.47 5.03 14.23
CA TYR A 164 -2.36 5.00 12.78
C TYR A 164 -1.40 6.07 12.26
N SER A 165 -1.57 7.31 12.70
CA SER A 165 -0.71 8.43 12.28
C SER A 165 0.74 8.19 12.64
N ALA A 166 1.02 7.75 13.87
CA ALA A 166 2.37 7.39 14.32
C ALA A 166 2.97 6.26 13.46
N SER A 167 2.20 5.19 13.21
CA SER A 167 2.66 4.07 12.39
C SER A 167 2.95 4.48 10.93
N LYS A 168 2.13 5.34 10.33
CA LYS A 168 2.33 5.82 8.95
C LYS A 168 3.48 6.83 8.83
N ALA A 169 3.73 7.66 9.83
CA ALA A 169 4.94 8.47 9.93
C ALA A 169 6.21 7.58 10.03
N ALA A 170 6.14 6.52 10.85
CA ALA A 170 7.23 5.56 10.98
C ALA A 170 7.52 4.81 9.65
N VAL A 171 6.52 4.49 8.84
CA VAL A 171 6.72 3.90 7.49
C VAL A 171 7.54 4.83 6.59
N ILE A 172 7.28 6.14 6.61
CA ILE A 172 8.06 7.11 5.83
C ILE A 172 9.52 7.10 6.27
N GLN A 173 9.79 7.20 7.58
CA GLN A 173 11.15 7.22 8.09
C GLN A 173 11.85 5.85 7.91
N PHE A 174 11.15 4.74 8.10
CA PHE A 174 11.65 3.40 7.79
C PHE A 174 12.10 3.29 6.34
N SER A 175 11.28 3.81 5.40
CA SER A 175 11.58 3.79 3.96
C SER A 175 12.85 4.58 3.64
N ARG A 176 13.02 5.78 4.22
CA ARG A 176 14.22 6.61 4.04
C ARG A 176 15.48 5.92 4.58
N SER A 177 15.40 5.36 5.79
CA SER A 177 16.52 4.64 6.40
C SER A 177 16.91 3.41 5.59
N THR A 178 15.91 2.65 5.10
CA THR A 178 16.14 1.47 4.25
C THR A 178 16.71 1.87 2.89
N ALA A 179 16.24 2.96 2.28
CA ALA A 179 16.79 3.49 1.04
C ALA A 179 18.28 3.79 1.18
N GLY A 180 18.68 4.50 2.25
CA GLY A 180 20.10 4.81 2.50
C GLY A 180 20.98 3.57 2.66
N ALA A 181 20.45 2.51 3.30
CA ALA A 181 21.18 1.26 3.51
C ALA A 181 21.35 0.41 2.24
N PHE A 182 20.45 0.54 1.26
CA PHE A 182 20.39 -0.35 0.10
C PHE A 182 20.63 0.32 -1.25
N VAL A 183 20.74 1.65 -1.33
CA VAL A 183 20.94 2.37 -2.60
C VAL A 183 22.22 1.94 -3.32
N ALA A 184 23.33 1.74 -2.61
CA ALA A 184 24.60 1.27 -3.18
C ALA A 184 24.52 -0.18 -3.71
N LYS A 185 23.47 -0.92 -3.38
CA LYS A 185 23.18 -2.28 -3.85
C LYS A 185 22.21 -2.30 -5.04
N GLY A 186 21.93 -1.14 -5.64
CA GLY A 186 21.03 -1.00 -6.79
C GLY A 186 19.54 -1.10 -6.42
N ILE A 187 19.18 -0.93 -5.14
CA ILE A 187 17.79 -1.05 -4.66
C ILE A 187 17.26 0.32 -4.28
N ARG A 188 16.10 0.68 -4.82
CA ARG A 188 15.37 1.90 -4.50
C ARG A 188 14.23 1.60 -3.54
N VAL A 189 14.03 2.47 -2.56
CA VAL A 189 12.92 2.37 -1.60
C VAL A 189 12.25 3.72 -1.49
N ASN A 190 10.97 3.79 -1.85
CA ASN A 190 10.19 5.03 -1.84
C ASN A 190 8.83 4.81 -1.17
N THR A 191 8.13 5.89 -0.90
CA THR A 191 6.84 5.88 -0.24
C THR A 191 5.80 6.57 -1.11
N VAL A 192 4.62 5.99 -1.25
CA VAL A 192 3.42 6.70 -1.71
C VAL A 192 2.59 7.09 -0.50
N VAL A 193 2.10 8.33 -0.48
CA VAL A 193 1.37 8.93 0.65
C VAL A 193 -0.03 9.33 0.18
N PRO A 194 -1.02 8.40 0.21
CA PRO A 194 -2.39 8.70 -0.18
C PRO A 194 -3.10 9.63 0.81
N GLY A 195 -3.98 10.48 0.27
CA GLY A 195 -4.95 11.25 1.02
C GLY A 195 -6.26 10.49 1.25
N LEU A 196 -7.37 11.18 1.06
CA LEU A 196 -8.71 10.59 1.13
C LEU A 196 -9.00 9.85 -0.19
N MET A 197 -8.98 8.51 -0.14
CA MET A 197 -9.27 7.65 -1.28
C MET A 197 -10.69 7.10 -1.20
N HIS A 198 -11.43 7.13 -2.31
CA HIS A 198 -12.70 6.41 -2.47
C HIS A 198 -12.40 4.97 -2.88
N THR A 199 -12.39 4.10 -1.90
CA THR A 199 -12.18 2.66 -2.06
C THR A 199 -13.33 1.92 -1.38
N PRO A 200 -13.57 0.63 -1.65
CA PRO A 200 -14.61 -0.16 -0.99
C PRO A 200 -14.55 -0.14 0.54
N LEU A 201 -13.42 0.17 1.13
CA LEU A 201 -13.26 0.36 2.58
C LEU A 201 -14.14 1.50 3.12
N VAL A 202 -14.37 2.56 2.31
CA VAL A 202 -15.20 3.71 2.72
C VAL A 202 -16.64 3.26 2.97
N GLU A 203 -17.20 2.49 2.06
CA GLU A 203 -18.60 2.03 2.17
C GLU A 203 -18.75 0.84 3.12
N SER A 204 -17.86 -0.15 3.03
CA SER A 204 -17.99 -1.40 3.78
C SER A 204 -17.69 -1.26 5.28
N ARG A 205 -16.76 -0.38 5.65
CA ARG A 205 -16.26 -0.25 7.02
C ARG A 205 -16.39 1.15 7.59
N LEU A 206 -15.86 2.19 6.90
CA LEU A 206 -15.81 3.54 7.45
C LEU A 206 -17.20 4.16 7.61
N ALA A 207 -18.11 3.95 6.67
CA ALA A 207 -19.48 4.44 6.81
C ALA A 207 -20.16 3.93 8.10
N LYS A 208 -19.98 2.66 8.43
CA LYS A 208 -20.55 2.05 9.64
C LYS A 208 -19.93 2.61 10.93
N THR A 209 -18.64 2.86 10.95
CA THR A 209 -17.91 3.28 12.16
C THR A 209 -17.89 4.80 12.37
N VAL A 210 -18.02 5.59 11.29
CA VAL A 210 -17.83 7.04 11.33
C VAL A 210 -19.14 7.81 11.12
N ALA A 211 -20.03 7.34 10.25
CA ALA A 211 -21.23 8.05 9.82
C ALA A 211 -22.54 7.32 10.17
N GLY A 212 -22.52 6.43 11.17
CA GLY A 212 -23.73 5.71 11.58
C GLY A 212 -24.37 4.84 10.48
N GLY A 213 -23.60 4.51 9.42
CA GLY A 213 -24.04 3.73 8.26
C GLY A 213 -24.36 4.56 7.01
N ASP A 214 -24.40 5.89 7.10
CA ASP A 214 -24.66 6.76 5.94
C ASP A 214 -23.39 6.93 5.09
N ALA A 215 -23.24 6.07 4.08
CA ALA A 215 -22.12 6.13 3.15
C ALA A 215 -22.15 7.38 2.26
N ALA A 216 -23.32 7.85 1.84
CA ALA A 216 -23.45 9.00 0.97
C ALA A 216 -23.01 10.30 1.68
N ALA A 217 -23.47 10.50 2.91
CA ALA A 217 -23.04 11.63 3.73
C ALA A 217 -21.54 11.59 4.02
N LEU A 218 -20.98 10.41 4.29
CA LEU A 218 -19.55 10.26 4.48
C LEU A 218 -18.75 10.62 3.22
N ILE A 219 -19.18 10.14 2.06
CA ILE A 219 -18.55 10.42 0.75
C ILE A 219 -18.60 11.92 0.47
N ALA A 220 -19.76 12.56 0.63
CA ALA A 220 -19.92 14.00 0.43
C ALA A 220 -19.00 14.81 1.34
N SER A 221 -18.97 14.49 2.64
CA SER A 221 -18.09 15.12 3.63
C SER A 221 -16.60 14.94 3.28
N ARG A 222 -16.19 13.77 2.82
CA ARG A 222 -14.80 13.51 2.43
C ARG A 222 -14.42 14.25 1.14
N ASN A 223 -15.31 14.31 0.15
CA ASN A 223 -15.09 15.07 -1.08
C ASN A 223 -14.90 16.56 -0.79
N ALA A 224 -15.73 17.14 0.07
CA ALA A 224 -15.65 18.55 0.45
C ALA A 224 -14.33 18.92 1.17
N ARG A 225 -13.65 17.95 1.77
CA ARG A 225 -12.34 18.17 2.42
C ARG A 225 -11.18 18.18 1.44
N CYS A 226 -11.34 17.62 0.25
CA CYS A 226 -10.29 17.60 -0.76
C CYS A 226 -10.30 18.90 -1.56
N PRO A 227 -9.21 19.69 -1.61
CA PRO A 227 -9.16 20.93 -2.38
C PRO A 227 -9.50 20.76 -3.86
N VAL A 228 -9.19 19.61 -4.44
CA VAL A 228 -9.55 19.26 -5.84
C VAL A 228 -11.05 19.00 -6.01
N GLY A 229 -11.83 18.93 -4.92
CA GLY A 229 -13.28 18.75 -4.93
C GLY A 229 -13.78 17.31 -4.88
N HIS A 230 -12.90 16.32 -4.92
CA HIS A 230 -13.25 14.90 -4.83
C HIS A 230 -12.14 14.07 -4.19
N MET A 231 -12.49 12.91 -3.62
CA MET A 231 -11.50 11.92 -3.20
C MET A 231 -10.77 11.35 -4.42
N GLY A 232 -9.51 10.96 -4.22
CA GLY A 232 -8.80 10.11 -5.17
C GLY A 232 -9.36 8.69 -5.20
N THR A 233 -8.87 7.88 -6.12
CA THR A 233 -9.22 6.48 -6.32
C THR A 233 -8.01 5.56 -6.11
N GLY A 234 -8.23 4.26 -6.07
CA GLY A 234 -7.13 3.29 -6.07
C GLY A 234 -6.20 3.42 -7.30
N TRP A 235 -6.71 3.94 -8.41
CA TRP A 235 -5.91 4.16 -9.63
C TRP A 235 -4.93 5.32 -9.51
N ASP A 236 -5.26 6.37 -8.77
CA ASP A 236 -4.33 7.48 -8.52
C ASP A 236 -3.12 7.01 -7.70
N VAL A 237 -3.36 6.14 -6.71
CA VAL A 237 -2.30 5.47 -5.96
C VAL A 237 -1.50 4.52 -6.87
N ALA A 238 -2.18 3.71 -7.68
CA ALA A 238 -1.54 2.76 -8.58
C ALA A 238 -0.61 3.43 -9.60
N ASN A 239 -0.98 4.60 -10.14
CA ASN A 239 -0.14 5.37 -11.06
C ASN A 239 1.15 5.85 -10.40
N ALA A 240 1.09 6.34 -9.17
CA ALA A 240 2.28 6.74 -8.41
C ALA A 240 3.18 5.54 -8.09
N VAL A 241 2.59 4.39 -7.72
CA VAL A 241 3.31 3.14 -7.49
C VAL A 241 3.99 2.66 -8.77
N LEU A 242 3.29 2.64 -9.90
CA LEU A 242 3.84 2.23 -11.19
C LEU A 242 5.06 3.08 -11.57
N PHE A 243 4.97 4.40 -11.44
CA PHE A 243 6.09 5.31 -11.70
C PHE A 243 7.29 4.96 -10.82
N LEU A 244 7.11 4.87 -9.50
CA LEU A 244 8.20 4.56 -8.57
C LEU A 244 8.79 3.14 -8.75
N ALA A 245 7.99 2.18 -9.21
CA ALA A 245 8.40 0.82 -9.49
C ALA A 245 9.17 0.68 -10.81
N SER A 246 8.93 1.58 -11.77
CA SER A 246 9.51 1.55 -13.11
C SER A 246 10.97 2.00 -13.16
N ASP A 247 11.64 1.76 -14.27
CA ASP A 247 13.02 2.18 -14.48
C ASP A 247 13.13 3.69 -14.73
N GLU A 248 12.03 4.38 -15.11
CA GLU A 248 11.98 5.83 -15.25
C GLU A 248 12.22 6.55 -13.92
N ALA A 249 11.94 5.91 -12.78
CA ALA A 249 12.30 6.41 -11.44
C ALA A 249 13.71 6.01 -10.99
N GLY A 250 14.61 5.66 -11.92
CA GLY A 250 15.94 5.10 -11.63
C GLY A 250 16.84 5.96 -10.74
N TYR A 251 16.64 7.28 -10.71
CA TYR A 251 17.40 8.21 -9.85
C TYR A 251 16.60 8.73 -8.64
N ILE A 252 15.47 8.06 -8.31
CA ILE A 252 14.57 8.45 -7.22
C ILE A 252 14.57 7.36 -6.15
N THR A 253 15.09 7.69 -4.95
CA THR A 253 15.06 6.80 -3.78
C THR A 253 15.00 7.63 -2.48
N GLY A 254 14.39 7.08 -1.44
CA GLY A 254 14.25 7.75 -0.14
C GLY A 254 13.24 8.89 -0.12
N THR A 255 12.39 9.01 -1.15
CA THR A 255 11.40 10.07 -1.27
C THR A 255 9.98 9.58 -0.99
N GLU A 256 9.08 10.53 -0.81
CA GLU A 256 7.64 10.31 -0.79
C GLU A 256 6.94 11.06 -1.92
N ILE A 257 5.98 10.38 -2.59
CA ILE A 257 5.02 11.01 -3.50
C ILE A 257 3.67 11.10 -2.79
N VAL A 258 3.22 12.34 -2.57
CA VAL A 258 1.91 12.62 -1.99
C VAL A 258 0.85 12.56 -3.09
N VAL A 259 -0.23 11.79 -2.84
CA VAL A 259 -1.35 11.57 -3.77
C VAL A 259 -2.63 11.91 -3.02
N ASP A 260 -2.99 13.18 -2.92
CA ASP A 260 -3.99 13.63 -1.96
C ASP A 260 -4.94 14.75 -2.45
N GLY A 261 -4.82 15.18 -3.71
CA GLY A 261 -5.63 16.27 -4.25
C GLY A 261 -5.43 17.61 -3.52
N GLY A 262 -4.23 17.84 -2.96
CA GLY A 262 -3.86 19.04 -2.22
C GLY A 262 -4.29 19.05 -0.76
N LEU A 263 -4.76 17.91 -0.22
CA LEU A 263 -5.29 17.83 1.14
C LEU A 263 -4.29 18.30 2.21
N ILE A 264 -2.99 17.99 2.08
CA ILE A 264 -1.99 18.43 3.05
C ILE A 264 -1.71 19.94 3.00
N LEU A 265 -2.07 20.62 1.92
CA LEU A 265 -1.90 22.07 1.73
C LEU A 265 -3.09 22.86 2.24
N ALA A 266 -4.24 22.21 2.46
CA ALA A 266 -5.43 22.88 2.98
C ALA A 266 -5.21 23.30 4.44
N SER A 267 -5.62 24.54 4.76
CA SER A 267 -5.70 24.97 6.14
C SER A 267 -6.70 24.10 6.92
N PRO A 268 -6.47 23.87 8.22
CA PRO A 268 -7.37 23.10 9.07
C PRO A 268 -8.77 23.68 9.11
#